data_a408c56f694c5ce46ab77fb26a97b776
#
_entry.id   a408c56f694c5ce46ab77fb26a97b776
#
_cell.length_a   1.000
_cell.length_b   1.000
_cell.length_c   1.000
_cell.angle_alpha   90.00
_cell.angle_beta   90.00
_cell.angle_gamma   90.00
#
_symmetry.space_group_name_H-M   'P 1'
#
loop_
_entity.id
_entity.type
_entity.pdbx_description
1 polymer ?
#
loop_
_entity_poly.entity_id
_entity_poly.type
_entity_poly.pdbx_seq_one_letter_code
_entity_poly.pdbx_strand_id
1 'polypeptide(L)'
;MNASVFPLVLAQCETHARRMQWAQHALQPVFPLLASQLHALDDATVAIIDQFVGRFAKLQDAMGAKLFPLVLDLTKEQGDLDAYLDKLNRLEKIGALPSVDEWLELREMRNAFAHDYPEDSELQAAVLNRAFDAADRLVDILHHVRKFAARFQ
;
A
#
# COMPACT_ATOMS: atom_id res chain seq x y z
N MET A 1 20.48 1.98 8.22
CA MET A 1 20.28 2.71 6.97
C MET A 1 20.46 4.18 7.22
N ASN A 2 20.98 4.90 6.28
CA ASN A 2 21.16 6.32 6.46
C ASN A 2 20.19 7.15 5.62
N ALA A 3 20.08 8.44 5.93
CA ALA A 3 19.14 9.35 5.30
C ALA A 3 19.34 9.52 3.80
N SER A 4 20.55 9.21 3.27
CA SER A 4 20.84 9.36 1.83
C SER A 4 20.07 8.34 0.96
N VAL A 5 19.58 7.27 1.55
CA VAL A 5 18.78 6.25 0.85
C VAL A 5 17.32 6.68 0.72
N PHE A 6 16.87 7.62 1.55
CA PHE A 6 15.47 8.02 1.60
C PHE A 6 14.92 8.46 0.24
N PRO A 7 15.59 9.35 -0.53
CA PRO A 7 15.06 9.76 -1.83
C PRO A 7 14.87 8.60 -2.81
N LEU A 8 15.76 7.61 -2.77
CA LEU A 8 15.65 6.44 -3.64
C LEU A 8 14.46 5.56 -3.28
N VAL A 9 14.24 5.33 -1.99
CA VAL A 9 13.11 4.53 -1.52
C VAL A 9 11.80 5.27 -1.79
N LEU A 10 11.76 6.58 -1.55
CA LEU A 10 10.58 7.39 -1.85
C LEU A 10 10.24 7.32 -3.33
N ALA A 11 11.22 7.46 -4.22
CA ALA A 11 11.02 7.37 -5.67
C ALA A 11 10.47 5.99 -6.08
N GLN A 12 10.96 4.94 -5.44
CA GLN A 12 10.47 3.58 -5.68
C GLN A 12 8.99 3.45 -5.27
N CYS A 13 8.63 3.99 -4.10
CA CYS A 13 7.24 4.00 -3.64
C CYS A 13 6.35 4.79 -4.60
N GLU A 14 6.82 5.94 -5.08
CA GLU A 14 6.06 6.76 -6.03
C GLU A 14 5.85 6.04 -7.37
N THR A 15 6.84 5.25 -7.81
CA THR A 15 6.68 4.43 -9.01
C THR A 15 5.61 3.36 -8.81
N HIS A 16 5.62 2.67 -7.67
CA HIS A 16 4.58 1.68 -7.38
C HIS A 16 3.19 2.33 -7.33
N ALA A 17 3.08 3.49 -6.69
CA ALA A 17 1.81 4.22 -6.61
C ALA A 17 1.29 4.61 -7.98
N ARG A 18 2.16 5.14 -8.84
CA ARG A 18 1.79 5.56 -10.20
C ARG A 18 1.29 4.37 -11.03
N ARG A 19 2.00 3.25 -10.97
CA ARG A 19 1.62 2.02 -11.70
C ARG A 19 0.32 1.45 -11.19
N MET A 20 0.11 1.48 -9.86
CA MET A 20 -1.15 1.06 -9.26
C MET A 20 -2.30 1.95 -9.72
N GLN A 21 -2.12 3.26 -9.71
CA GLN A 21 -3.15 4.21 -10.11
C GLN A 21 -3.49 4.07 -11.59
N TRP A 22 -2.51 3.81 -12.45
CA TRP A 22 -2.76 3.53 -13.85
C TRP A 22 -3.69 2.32 -14.01
N ALA A 23 -3.38 1.23 -13.31
CA ALA A 23 -4.20 0.02 -13.35
C ALA A 23 -5.60 0.28 -12.78
N GLN A 24 -5.69 0.99 -11.65
CA GLN A 24 -6.95 1.35 -11.02
C GLN A 24 -7.84 2.14 -11.97
N HIS A 25 -7.27 3.12 -12.66
CA HIS A 25 -8.01 3.91 -13.63
C HIS A 25 -8.52 3.05 -14.79
N ALA A 26 -7.67 2.19 -15.34
CA ALA A 26 -8.05 1.27 -16.42
C ALA A 26 -9.15 0.29 -16.00
N LEU A 27 -9.22 -0.04 -14.73
CA LEU A 27 -10.20 -0.99 -14.20
C LEU A 27 -11.52 -0.37 -13.76
N GLN A 28 -11.65 0.95 -13.78
CA GLN A 28 -12.89 1.61 -13.36
C GLN A 28 -14.15 1.06 -14.04
N PRO A 29 -14.15 0.79 -15.35
CA PRO A 29 -15.34 0.23 -15.99
C PRO A 29 -15.69 -1.19 -15.56
N VAL A 30 -14.74 -1.90 -14.95
CA VAL A 30 -14.89 -3.32 -14.56
C VAL A 30 -15.33 -3.46 -13.11
N PHE A 31 -14.87 -2.57 -12.24
CA PHE A 31 -15.16 -2.63 -10.81
C PHE A 31 -16.44 -1.87 -10.45
N PRO A 32 -17.20 -2.32 -9.44
CA PRO A 32 -16.92 -3.49 -8.60
C PRO A 32 -17.16 -4.81 -9.32
N LEU A 33 -16.38 -5.83 -8.96
CA LEU A 33 -16.48 -7.16 -9.54
C LEU A 33 -17.60 -7.94 -8.87
N LEU A 34 -18.37 -8.66 -9.67
CA LEU A 34 -19.31 -9.68 -9.18
C LEU A 34 -18.61 -11.04 -9.24
N ALA A 35 -18.92 -11.92 -8.28
CA ALA A 35 -18.34 -13.25 -8.24
C ALA A 35 -18.54 -14.01 -9.56
N SER A 36 -19.73 -13.85 -10.17
CA SER A 36 -20.06 -14.51 -11.44
C SER A 36 -19.25 -14.01 -12.64
N GLN A 37 -18.57 -12.86 -12.51
CA GLN A 37 -17.80 -12.27 -13.60
C GLN A 37 -16.33 -12.72 -13.60
N LEU A 38 -15.83 -13.26 -12.48
CA LEU A 38 -14.41 -13.54 -12.33
C LEU A 38 -13.88 -14.50 -13.39
N HIS A 39 -14.65 -15.53 -13.74
CA HIS A 39 -14.23 -16.52 -14.73
C HIS A 39 -14.47 -16.08 -16.17
N ALA A 40 -15.18 -14.97 -16.35
CA ALA A 40 -15.51 -14.42 -17.66
C ALA A 40 -14.63 -13.25 -18.08
N LEU A 41 -13.70 -12.84 -17.23
CA LEU A 41 -12.76 -11.75 -17.53
C LEU A 41 -11.80 -12.19 -18.65
N ASP A 42 -11.51 -11.28 -19.58
CA ASP A 42 -10.53 -11.55 -20.61
C ASP A 42 -9.11 -11.45 -20.07
N ASP A 43 -8.14 -11.99 -20.82
CA ASP A 43 -6.76 -12.06 -20.38
C ASP A 43 -6.16 -10.66 -20.13
N ALA A 44 -6.52 -9.69 -20.95
CA ALA A 44 -6.01 -8.32 -20.78
C ALA A 44 -6.50 -7.71 -19.46
N THR A 45 -7.77 -7.91 -19.13
CA THR A 45 -8.32 -7.41 -17.85
C THR A 45 -7.67 -8.11 -16.67
N VAL A 46 -7.49 -9.42 -16.75
CA VAL A 46 -6.79 -10.18 -15.69
C VAL A 46 -5.37 -9.65 -15.50
N ALA A 47 -4.65 -9.38 -16.58
CA ALA A 47 -3.28 -8.83 -16.49
C ALA A 47 -3.26 -7.47 -15.81
N ILE A 48 -4.25 -6.62 -16.05
CA ILE A 48 -4.35 -5.31 -15.40
C ILE A 48 -4.69 -5.47 -13.91
N ILE A 49 -5.57 -6.42 -13.57
CA ILE A 49 -5.86 -6.75 -12.15
C ILE A 49 -4.58 -7.22 -11.47
N ASP A 50 -3.79 -8.07 -12.12
CA ASP A 50 -2.53 -8.56 -11.56
C ASP A 50 -1.55 -7.40 -11.34
N GLN A 51 -1.49 -6.44 -12.24
CA GLN A 51 -0.67 -5.24 -12.06
C GLN A 51 -1.16 -4.41 -10.86
N PHE A 52 -2.48 -4.23 -10.72
CA PHE A 52 -3.05 -3.51 -9.59
C PHE A 52 -2.69 -4.18 -8.27
N VAL A 53 -2.95 -5.48 -8.16
CA VAL A 53 -2.67 -6.27 -6.95
C VAL A 53 -1.17 -6.26 -6.62
N GLY A 54 -0.33 -6.50 -7.62
CA GLY A 54 1.12 -6.53 -7.45
C GLY A 54 1.68 -5.20 -6.99
N ARG A 55 1.22 -4.10 -7.56
CA ARG A 55 1.70 -2.75 -7.18
C ARG A 55 1.16 -2.30 -5.83
N PHE A 56 -0.09 -2.65 -5.49
CA PHE A 56 -0.63 -2.42 -4.15
C PHE A 56 0.25 -3.10 -3.10
N ALA A 57 0.55 -4.39 -3.31
CA ALA A 57 1.38 -5.16 -2.38
C ALA A 57 2.80 -4.57 -2.27
N LYS A 58 3.43 -4.26 -3.40
CA LYS A 58 4.78 -3.70 -3.41
C LYS A 58 4.85 -2.33 -2.74
N LEU A 59 3.85 -1.48 -2.96
CA LEU A 59 3.77 -0.17 -2.33
C LEU A 59 3.65 -0.30 -0.82
N GLN A 60 2.69 -1.12 -0.37
CA GLN A 60 2.47 -1.34 1.05
C GLN A 60 3.72 -1.92 1.73
N ASP A 61 4.35 -2.91 1.10
CA ASP A 61 5.56 -3.54 1.62
C ASP A 61 6.74 -2.56 1.67
N ALA A 62 6.96 -1.79 0.61
CA ALA A 62 8.08 -0.84 0.57
C ALA A 62 7.90 0.28 1.58
N MET A 63 6.69 0.80 1.76
CA MET A 63 6.41 1.81 2.76
C MET A 63 6.66 1.27 4.17
N GLY A 64 6.08 0.11 4.48
CA GLY A 64 6.16 -0.46 5.82
C GLY A 64 7.56 -0.92 6.22
N ALA A 65 8.28 -1.57 5.30
CA ALA A 65 9.56 -2.19 5.60
C ALA A 65 10.76 -1.26 5.38
N LYS A 66 10.64 -0.25 4.52
CA LYS A 66 11.78 0.60 4.14
C LYS A 66 11.54 2.07 4.42
N LEU A 67 10.42 2.63 3.95
CA LEU A 67 10.15 4.06 4.07
C LEU A 67 9.96 4.49 5.52
N PHE A 68 9.13 3.77 6.26
CA PHE A 68 8.82 4.13 7.65
C PHE A 68 10.06 4.11 8.57
N PRO A 69 10.92 3.07 8.54
CA PRO A 69 12.16 3.12 9.30
C PRO A 69 13.07 4.29 8.92
N LEU A 70 13.12 4.65 7.63
CA LEU A 70 13.92 5.79 7.19
C LEU A 70 13.38 7.11 7.71
N VAL A 71 12.05 7.26 7.81
CA VAL A 71 11.44 8.46 8.41
C VAL A 71 11.84 8.58 9.88
N LEU A 72 11.83 7.47 10.62
CA LEU A 72 12.28 7.48 12.01
C LEU A 72 13.75 7.89 12.13
N ASP A 73 14.61 7.42 11.21
CA ASP A 73 16.00 7.82 11.17
C ASP A 73 16.17 9.31 10.88
N LEU A 74 15.42 9.85 9.91
CA LEU A 74 15.44 11.26 9.55
C LEU A 74 15.06 12.18 10.72
N THR A 75 14.07 11.75 11.49
CA THR A 75 13.57 12.52 12.63
C THR A 75 14.38 12.29 13.89
N LYS A 76 15.39 11.41 13.81
CA LYS A 76 16.26 11.04 14.94
C LYS A 76 15.46 10.48 16.13
N GLU A 77 14.37 9.79 15.81
CA GLU A 77 13.59 9.11 16.83
C GLU A 77 14.41 7.98 17.44
N GLN A 78 14.52 7.97 18.76
CA GLN A 78 15.32 7.02 19.49
C GLN A 78 14.47 6.25 20.50
N GLY A 79 14.98 5.13 20.93
CA GLY A 79 14.32 4.27 21.88
C GLY A 79 14.22 2.85 21.37
N ASP A 80 13.58 2.01 22.14
CA ASP A 80 13.40 0.61 21.80
C ASP A 80 12.19 0.45 20.86
N LEU A 81 12.44 0.63 19.56
CA LEU A 81 11.42 0.53 18.53
C LEU A 81 11.60 -0.76 17.71
N ASP A 82 11.83 -1.88 18.41
CA ASP A 82 12.06 -3.16 17.74
C ASP A 82 10.77 -3.73 17.14
N ALA A 83 9.65 -3.62 17.85
CA ALA A 83 8.39 -4.13 17.37
C ALA A 83 7.81 -3.22 16.27
N TYR A 84 7.23 -3.85 15.25
CA TYR A 84 6.64 -3.12 14.13
C TYR A 84 5.54 -2.16 14.59
N LEU A 85 4.68 -2.62 15.50
CA LEU A 85 3.60 -1.78 16.04
C LEU A 85 4.12 -0.56 16.78
N ASP A 86 5.23 -0.72 17.51
CA ASP A 86 5.86 0.40 18.22
C ASP A 86 6.35 1.46 17.23
N LYS A 87 6.92 1.04 16.10
CA LYS A 87 7.33 1.95 15.03
C LYS A 87 6.15 2.71 14.46
N LEU A 88 5.04 2.01 14.19
CA LEU A 88 3.83 2.65 13.65
C LEU A 88 3.26 3.67 14.65
N ASN A 89 3.17 3.30 15.92
CA ASN A 89 2.66 4.20 16.95
C ASN A 89 3.54 5.44 17.10
N ARG A 90 4.84 5.29 17.00
CA ARG A 90 5.75 6.43 17.06
C ARG A 90 5.56 7.35 15.86
N LEU A 91 5.41 6.79 14.65
CA LEU A 91 5.17 7.56 13.45
C LEU A 91 3.86 8.35 13.52
N GLU A 92 2.81 7.74 14.07
CA GLU A 92 1.54 8.44 14.28
C GLU A 92 1.71 9.57 15.28
N LYS A 93 2.40 9.32 16.38
CA LYS A 93 2.62 10.30 17.43
C LYS A 93 3.35 11.54 16.94
N ILE A 94 4.35 11.38 16.08
CA ILE A 94 5.11 12.51 15.54
C ILE A 94 4.43 13.17 14.34
N GLY A 95 3.33 12.62 13.86
CA GLY A 95 2.56 13.19 12.75
C GLY A 95 2.97 12.71 11.37
N ALA A 96 3.89 11.73 11.27
CA ALA A 96 4.34 11.19 9.98
C ALA A 96 3.32 10.22 9.37
N LEU A 97 2.55 9.52 10.21
CA LEU A 97 1.53 8.58 9.78
C LEU A 97 0.17 9.09 10.27
N PRO A 98 -0.82 9.26 9.37
CA PRO A 98 -2.12 9.81 9.78
C PRO A 98 -2.89 8.92 10.75
N SER A 99 -2.82 7.60 10.57
CA SER A 99 -3.58 6.66 11.38
C SER A 99 -2.94 5.27 11.32
N VAL A 100 -2.59 4.74 12.47
CA VAL A 100 -2.11 3.36 12.58
C VAL A 100 -3.21 2.37 12.19
N ASP A 101 -4.44 2.62 12.62
CA ASP A 101 -5.57 1.72 12.33
C ASP A 101 -5.82 1.61 10.83
N GLU A 102 -5.81 2.75 10.12
CA GLU A 102 -5.97 2.77 8.67
C GLU A 102 -4.83 2.02 7.97
N TRP A 103 -3.59 2.23 8.41
CA TRP A 103 -2.44 1.52 7.87
C TRP A 103 -2.56 0.01 8.06
N LEU A 104 -2.99 -0.43 9.23
CA LEU A 104 -3.16 -1.85 9.52
C LEU A 104 -4.29 -2.49 8.69
N GLU A 105 -5.37 -1.75 8.40
CA GLU A 105 -6.40 -2.22 7.48
C GLU A 105 -5.83 -2.46 6.08
N LEU A 106 -5.00 -1.54 5.59
CA LEU A 106 -4.36 -1.67 4.28
C LEU A 106 -3.38 -2.84 4.25
N ARG A 107 -2.68 -3.09 5.35
CA ARG A 107 -1.80 -4.23 5.48
C ARG A 107 -2.58 -5.55 5.46
N GLU A 108 -3.73 -5.58 6.10
CA GLU A 108 -4.62 -6.74 6.07
C GLU A 108 -5.07 -7.06 4.65
N MET A 109 -5.43 -6.03 3.87
CA MET A 109 -5.78 -6.21 2.45
C MET A 109 -4.61 -6.79 1.66
N ARG A 110 -3.40 -6.25 1.88
CA ARG A 110 -2.19 -6.77 1.23
C ARG A 110 -1.98 -8.25 1.58
N ASN A 111 -2.17 -8.62 2.84
CA ASN A 111 -1.98 -10.01 3.28
C ASN A 111 -3.02 -10.94 2.65
N ALA A 112 -4.24 -10.46 2.43
CA ALA A 112 -5.29 -11.24 1.79
C ALA A 112 -4.93 -11.64 0.34
N PHE A 113 -4.10 -10.85 -0.34
CA PHE A 113 -3.64 -11.19 -1.71
C PHE A 113 -2.75 -12.42 -1.76
N ALA A 114 -2.16 -12.84 -0.63
CA ALA A 114 -1.34 -14.04 -0.58
C ALA A 114 -2.16 -15.33 -0.64
N HIS A 115 -3.50 -15.21 -0.54
CA HIS A 115 -4.42 -16.35 -0.57
C HIS A 115 -5.21 -16.33 -1.88
N ASP A 116 -5.24 -17.45 -2.58
CA ASP A 116 -5.88 -17.52 -3.90
C ASP A 116 -7.39 -17.73 -3.85
N TYR A 117 -7.92 -18.29 -2.76
CA TYR A 117 -9.35 -18.59 -2.60
C TYR A 117 -9.97 -19.27 -3.84
N PRO A 118 -9.37 -20.36 -4.36
CA PRO A 118 -9.74 -20.88 -5.68
C PRO A 118 -11.20 -21.39 -5.77
N GLU A 119 -11.79 -21.73 -4.64
CA GLU A 119 -13.15 -22.27 -4.58
C GLU A 119 -14.17 -21.27 -4.01
N ASP A 120 -13.75 -20.02 -3.77
CA ASP A 120 -14.63 -19.00 -3.20
C ASP A 120 -14.54 -17.70 -4.01
N SER A 121 -15.30 -17.67 -5.10
CA SER A 121 -15.35 -16.52 -5.99
C SER A 121 -15.93 -15.28 -5.32
N GLU A 122 -16.86 -15.45 -4.37
CA GLU A 122 -17.42 -14.32 -3.63
C GLU A 122 -16.38 -13.66 -2.76
N LEU A 123 -15.58 -14.44 -2.04
CA LEU A 123 -14.51 -13.91 -1.20
C LEU A 123 -13.42 -13.27 -2.07
N GLN A 124 -13.06 -13.88 -3.18
CA GLN A 124 -12.08 -13.35 -4.11
C GLN A 124 -12.51 -11.99 -4.65
N ALA A 125 -13.76 -11.86 -5.09
CA ALA A 125 -14.31 -10.59 -5.56
C ALA A 125 -14.33 -9.54 -4.44
N ALA A 126 -14.72 -9.93 -3.23
CA ALA A 126 -14.77 -9.01 -2.08
C ALA A 126 -13.39 -8.48 -1.72
N VAL A 127 -12.36 -9.32 -1.73
CA VAL A 127 -10.98 -8.91 -1.45
C VAL A 127 -10.51 -7.88 -2.48
N LEU A 128 -10.75 -8.15 -3.76
CA LEU A 128 -10.35 -7.24 -4.84
C LEU A 128 -11.11 -5.91 -4.78
N ASN A 129 -12.41 -5.95 -4.55
CA ASN A 129 -13.24 -4.74 -4.47
C ASN A 129 -12.82 -3.85 -3.29
N ARG A 130 -12.54 -4.46 -2.14
CA ARG A 130 -12.10 -3.73 -0.96
C ARG A 130 -10.79 -3.00 -1.21
N ALA A 131 -9.81 -3.67 -1.81
CA ALA A 131 -8.52 -3.08 -2.12
C ALA A 131 -8.63 -1.98 -3.19
N PHE A 132 -9.48 -2.19 -4.19
CA PHE A 132 -9.73 -1.20 -5.24
C PHE A 132 -10.26 0.11 -4.63
N ASP A 133 -11.21 0.02 -3.72
CA ASP A 133 -11.78 1.20 -3.05
C ASP A 133 -10.78 1.86 -2.11
N ALA A 134 -9.85 1.09 -1.53
CA ALA A 134 -8.90 1.58 -0.55
C ALA A 134 -7.58 2.12 -1.16
N ALA A 135 -7.34 1.89 -2.44
CA ALA A 135 -6.05 2.23 -3.07
C ALA A 135 -5.72 3.71 -2.96
N ASP A 136 -6.71 4.60 -3.07
CA ASP A 136 -6.49 6.04 -2.94
C ASP A 136 -5.99 6.42 -1.55
N ARG A 137 -6.49 5.74 -0.51
CA ARG A 137 -6.03 5.98 0.87
C ARG A 137 -4.55 5.60 1.03
N LEU A 138 -4.12 4.52 0.39
CA LEU A 138 -2.71 4.11 0.44
C LEU A 138 -1.82 5.18 -0.20
N VAL A 139 -2.23 5.74 -1.34
CA VAL A 139 -1.51 6.83 -2.00
C VAL A 139 -1.53 8.10 -1.13
N ASP A 140 -2.65 8.41 -0.49
CA ASP A 140 -2.75 9.58 0.40
C ASP A 140 -1.78 9.47 1.57
N ILE A 141 -1.62 8.26 2.14
CA ILE A 141 -0.64 8.03 3.20
C ILE A 141 0.78 8.29 2.68
N LEU A 142 1.10 7.78 1.49
CA LEU A 142 2.41 8.03 0.87
C LEU A 142 2.69 9.53 0.72
N HIS A 143 1.74 10.28 0.22
CA HIS A 143 1.87 11.73 0.04
C HIS A 143 2.03 12.45 1.38
N HIS A 144 1.29 12.02 2.39
CA HIS A 144 1.42 12.56 3.74
C HIS A 144 2.82 12.35 4.31
N VAL A 145 3.33 11.12 4.19
CA VAL A 145 4.68 10.76 4.65
C VAL A 145 5.74 11.59 3.91
N ARG A 146 5.61 11.71 2.59
CA ARG A 146 6.53 12.51 1.77
C ARG A 146 6.55 13.97 2.23
N LYS A 147 5.38 14.56 2.42
CA LYS A 147 5.25 15.96 2.85
C LYS A 147 5.84 16.16 4.24
N PHE A 148 5.58 15.22 5.14
CA PHE A 148 6.14 15.27 6.48
C PHE A 148 7.67 15.21 6.44
N ALA A 149 8.23 14.24 5.69
CA ALA A 149 9.67 14.00 5.64
C ALA A 149 10.42 15.16 4.98
N ALA A 150 9.79 15.90 4.07
CA ALA A 150 10.41 17.04 3.39
C ALA A 150 10.94 18.10 4.36
N ARG A 151 10.34 18.21 5.56
CA ARG A 151 10.77 19.16 6.59
C ARG A 151 12.10 18.77 7.24
N PHE A 152 12.55 17.55 7.05
CA PHE A 152 13.74 16.99 7.68
C PHE A 152 14.87 16.67 6.69
N GLN A 153 14.67 17.04 5.44
CA GLN A 153 15.67 16.81 4.38
C GLN A 153 16.53 18.05 4.11
#